data_fb29dbea74f69bd7519a594d22f8ac09
#
_entry.id   fb29dbea74f69bd7519a594d22f8ac09
#
_cell.length_a   1.000
_cell.length_b   1.000
_cell.length_c   1.000
_cell.angle_alpha   90.00
_cell.angle_beta   90.00
_cell.angle_gamma   90.00
#
_symmetry.space_group_name_H-M   'P 1'
#
loop_
_entity.id
_entity.type
_entity.pdbx_description
1 polymer ?
#
loop_
_entity_poly.entity_id
_entity_poly.type
_entity_poly.pdbx_seq_one_letter_code
_entity_poly.pdbx_strand_id
1 'polypeptide(L)'
;MIQYLIVCPLVFLAGFVDAIAGGGGLISLPAYIIAGVPAHFAIGTNKLASAMGTTISTGRYLKNGYLKGKQMLQIAVAACIASLIGSSIGSSLSLLVSEQVMKNLMIPVLPVVAFYVLRNKNLGDVAVKEPLPEKAAFAIAVLAALVVGAYDGFYGPGTGTFLLLILTGAARMDVRKASALTKVINLASNVAALVNFLVNGTVLYGLGLAAGVFCIAGHYIGSGLVVHNGQRIVRPVILVVLAILFVKIIAGA
;
A
#
# COMPACT_ATOMS: atom_id res chain seq x y z
N MET A 1 -12.57 -22.00 -9.48
CA MET A 1 -12.39 -21.21 -10.72
C MET A 1 -12.94 -19.78 -10.61
N ILE A 2 -14.12 -19.57 -10.04
CA ILE A 2 -14.74 -18.23 -9.97
C ILE A 2 -13.91 -17.22 -9.19
N GLN A 3 -13.21 -17.65 -8.12
CA GLN A 3 -12.31 -16.79 -7.35
C GLN A 3 -11.20 -16.16 -8.19
N TYR A 4 -10.59 -16.93 -9.10
CA TYR A 4 -9.52 -16.43 -9.99
C TYR A 4 -10.06 -15.40 -10.98
N LEU A 5 -11.29 -15.60 -11.50
CA LEU A 5 -11.92 -14.69 -12.45
C LEU A 5 -12.28 -13.34 -11.81
N ILE A 6 -12.58 -13.31 -10.52
CA ILE A 6 -12.87 -12.09 -9.78
C ILE A 6 -11.58 -11.44 -9.29
N VAL A 7 -10.71 -12.21 -8.62
CA VAL A 7 -9.55 -11.68 -7.91
C VAL A 7 -8.46 -11.20 -8.86
N CYS A 8 -8.10 -11.99 -9.89
CA CYS A 8 -6.96 -11.65 -10.72
C CYS A 8 -7.10 -10.32 -11.48
N PRO A 9 -8.21 -10.02 -12.18
CA PRO A 9 -8.37 -8.73 -12.85
C PRO A 9 -8.41 -7.55 -11.87
N LEU A 10 -9.06 -7.72 -10.70
CA LEU A 10 -9.14 -6.67 -9.70
C LEU A 10 -7.79 -6.45 -9.00
N VAL A 11 -6.99 -7.50 -8.81
CA VAL A 11 -5.62 -7.37 -8.28
C VAL A 11 -4.68 -6.74 -9.31
N PHE A 12 -4.88 -6.97 -10.61
CA PHE A 12 -4.17 -6.19 -11.64
C PHE A 12 -4.44 -4.69 -11.50
N LEU A 13 -5.72 -4.30 -11.43
CA LEU A 13 -6.12 -2.91 -11.22
C LEU A 13 -5.58 -2.36 -9.90
N ALA A 14 -5.65 -3.16 -8.83
CA ALA A 14 -5.08 -2.82 -7.54
C ALA A 14 -3.58 -2.54 -7.62
N GLY A 15 -2.81 -3.43 -8.28
CA GLY A 15 -1.37 -3.25 -8.49
C GLY A 15 -1.04 -2.02 -9.33
N PHE A 16 -1.82 -1.77 -10.38
CA PHE A 16 -1.69 -0.57 -11.22
C PHE A 16 -1.86 0.71 -10.41
N VAL A 17 -2.94 0.79 -9.64
CA VAL A 17 -3.23 1.93 -8.75
C VAL A 17 -2.20 2.04 -7.64
N ASP A 18 -1.84 0.93 -7.02
CA ASP A 18 -0.85 0.92 -5.95
C ASP A 18 0.50 1.45 -6.42
N ALA A 19 0.94 1.05 -7.60
CA ALA A 19 2.19 1.52 -8.17
C ALA A 19 2.22 3.05 -8.33
N ILE A 20 1.08 3.67 -8.65
CA ILE A 20 0.94 5.10 -8.89
C ILE A 20 0.74 5.88 -7.58
N ALA A 21 -0.22 5.44 -6.77
CA ALA A 21 -0.78 6.24 -5.68
C ALA A 21 -0.78 5.55 -4.30
N GLY A 22 -0.45 4.25 -4.25
CA GLY A 22 -0.33 3.52 -3.00
C GLY A 22 -1.65 3.02 -2.39
N GLY A 23 -2.74 2.93 -3.17
CA GLY A 23 -4.08 2.56 -2.67
C GLY A 23 -4.57 1.17 -3.07
N GLY A 24 -3.70 0.28 -3.56
CA GLY A 24 -4.10 -1.01 -4.13
C GLY A 24 -4.94 -1.90 -3.20
N GLY A 25 -4.62 -1.94 -1.92
CA GLY A 25 -5.37 -2.72 -0.92
C GLY A 25 -6.86 -2.36 -0.81
N LEU A 26 -7.25 -1.13 -1.19
CA LEU A 26 -8.64 -0.68 -1.24
C LEU A 26 -9.46 -1.39 -2.33
N ILE A 27 -8.80 -1.95 -3.34
CA ILE A 27 -9.43 -2.70 -4.42
C ILE A 27 -9.25 -4.20 -4.19
N SER A 28 -8.02 -4.62 -3.88
CA SER A 28 -7.69 -6.04 -3.80
C SER A 28 -8.37 -6.75 -2.63
N LEU A 29 -8.39 -6.20 -1.41
CA LEU A 29 -9.02 -6.87 -0.28
C LEU A 29 -10.53 -7.08 -0.46
N PRO A 30 -11.33 -6.07 -0.89
CA PRO A 30 -12.71 -6.32 -1.28
C PRO A 30 -12.87 -7.40 -2.35
N ALA A 31 -11.95 -7.47 -3.33
CA ALA A 31 -12.01 -8.50 -4.36
C ALA A 31 -11.91 -9.93 -3.78
N TYR A 32 -11.01 -10.16 -2.84
CA TYR A 32 -10.90 -11.44 -2.13
C TYR A 32 -12.16 -11.75 -1.32
N ILE A 33 -12.71 -10.77 -0.59
CA ILE A 33 -13.92 -10.96 0.21
C ILE A 33 -15.13 -11.28 -0.67
N ILE A 34 -15.33 -10.55 -1.77
CA ILE A 34 -16.42 -10.80 -2.75
C ILE A 34 -16.28 -12.20 -3.38
N ALA A 35 -15.03 -12.65 -3.57
CA ALA A 35 -14.75 -14.00 -4.06
C ALA A 35 -14.96 -15.09 -2.99
N GLY A 36 -15.47 -14.74 -1.79
CA GLY A 36 -15.78 -15.67 -0.70
C GLY A 36 -14.56 -16.15 0.09
N VAL A 37 -13.43 -15.43 0.02
CA VAL A 37 -12.24 -15.76 0.81
C VAL A 37 -12.41 -15.23 2.24
N PRO A 38 -12.21 -16.07 3.30
CA PRO A 38 -12.23 -15.62 4.69
C PRO A 38 -11.25 -14.47 4.94
N ALA A 39 -11.56 -13.54 5.88
CA ALA A 39 -10.82 -12.27 6.00
C ALA A 39 -9.32 -12.46 6.28
N HIS A 40 -8.94 -13.37 7.20
CA HIS A 40 -7.52 -13.64 7.47
C HIS A 40 -6.79 -14.21 6.25
N PHE A 41 -7.43 -15.13 5.53
CA PHE A 41 -6.89 -15.67 4.28
C PHE A 41 -6.85 -14.61 3.18
N ALA A 42 -7.83 -13.72 3.11
CA ALA A 42 -7.85 -12.60 2.17
C ALA A 42 -6.66 -11.66 2.41
N ILE A 43 -6.40 -11.29 3.68
CA ILE A 43 -5.27 -10.42 4.04
C ILE A 43 -3.95 -11.13 3.74
N GLY A 44 -3.73 -12.35 4.21
CA GLY A 44 -2.49 -13.10 4.01
C GLY A 44 -2.21 -13.34 2.52
N THR A 45 -3.23 -13.75 1.75
CA THR A 45 -3.10 -13.98 0.29
C THR A 45 -2.82 -12.69 -0.47
N ASN A 46 -3.45 -11.58 -0.05
CA ASN A 46 -3.18 -10.26 -0.60
C ASN A 46 -1.74 -9.81 -0.32
N LYS A 47 -1.18 -10.10 0.87
CA LYS A 47 0.22 -9.79 1.19
C LYS A 47 1.20 -10.50 0.27
N LEU A 48 0.92 -11.76 -0.11
CA LEU A 48 1.72 -12.46 -1.10
C LEU A 48 1.69 -11.76 -2.46
N ALA A 49 0.50 -11.47 -3.00
CA ALA A 49 0.36 -10.79 -4.28
C ALA A 49 0.97 -9.38 -4.25
N SER A 50 0.75 -8.62 -3.16
CA SER A 50 1.27 -7.26 -3.01
C SER A 50 2.79 -7.24 -2.87
N ALA A 51 3.41 -8.17 -2.13
CA ALA A 51 4.86 -8.26 -2.03
C ALA A 51 5.49 -8.50 -3.42
N MET A 52 4.91 -9.40 -4.23
CA MET A 52 5.37 -9.66 -5.59
C MET A 52 5.28 -8.40 -6.47
N GLY A 53 4.14 -7.72 -6.48
CA GLY A 53 3.93 -6.51 -7.27
C GLY A 53 4.79 -5.34 -6.80
N THR A 54 4.81 -5.07 -5.51
CA THR A 54 5.57 -3.94 -4.93
C THR A 54 7.08 -4.09 -5.14
N THR A 55 7.61 -5.31 -5.22
CA THR A 55 9.00 -5.58 -5.60
C THR A 55 9.33 -4.95 -6.95
N ILE A 56 8.44 -5.05 -7.94
CA ILE A 56 8.65 -4.50 -9.29
C ILE A 56 8.70 -2.97 -9.26
N SER A 57 7.73 -2.32 -8.61
CA SER A 57 7.72 -0.85 -8.54
C SER A 57 8.88 -0.31 -7.69
N THR A 58 9.23 -0.96 -6.58
CA THR A 58 10.40 -0.62 -5.76
C THR A 58 11.68 -0.72 -6.57
N GLY A 59 11.91 -1.84 -7.26
CA GLY A 59 13.09 -2.03 -8.12
C GLY A 59 13.20 -0.96 -9.20
N ARG A 60 12.06 -0.59 -9.84
CA ARG A 60 12.03 0.46 -10.85
C ARG A 60 12.40 1.83 -10.27
N TYR A 61 11.86 2.22 -9.12
CA TYR A 61 12.17 3.51 -8.49
C TYR A 61 13.62 3.58 -8.00
N LEU A 62 14.16 2.49 -7.47
CA LEU A 62 15.58 2.39 -7.10
C LEU A 62 16.48 2.55 -8.33
N LYS A 63 16.17 1.84 -9.44
CA LYS A 63 16.91 1.92 -10.69
C LYS A 63 16.91 3.34 -11.29
N ASN A 64 15.79 4.06 -11.15
CA ASN A 64 15.68 5.46 -11.59
C ASN A 64 16.32 6.47 -10.62
N GLY A 65 16.92 6.02 -9.54
CA GLY A 65 17.74 6.83 -8.66
C GLY A 65 16.95 7.78 -7.75
N TYR A 66 15.68 7.50 -7.47
CA TYR A 66 14.84 8.36 -6.63
C TYR A 66 15.25 8.35 -5.14
N LEU A 67 16.04 7.35 -4.71
CA LEU A 67 16.60 7.24 -3.35
C LEU A 67 18.12 7.44 -3.34
N LYS A 68 18.67 8.22 -4.28
CA LYS A 68 20.10 8.52 -4.30
C LYS A 68 20.50 9.50 -3.20
N GLY A 69 21.71 9.30 -2.66
CA GLY A 69 22.30 10.11 -1.60
C GLY A 69 22.37 9.39 -0.26
N LYS A 70 23.46 9.61 0.49
CA LYS A 70 23.75 8.94 1.77
C LYS A 70 22.61 9.10 2.78
N GLN A 71 22.11 10.32 2.90
CA GLN A 71 21.03 10.67 3.81
C GLN A 71 19.71 9.92 3.45
N MET A 72 19.34 9.94 2.17
CA MET A 72 18.11 9.29 1.71
C MET A 72 18.18 7.77 1.91
N LEU A 73 19.36 7.18 1.72
CA LEU A 73 19.59 5.77 1.99
C LEU A 73 19.47 5.45 3.49
N GLN A 74 19.99 6.30 4.37
CA GLN A 74 19.86 6.14 5.82
C GLN A 74 18.39 6.18 6.25
N ILE A 75 17.62 7.14 5.73
CA ILE A 75 16.17 7.22 5.98
C ILE A 75 15.48 5.94 5.50
N ALA A 76 15.78 5.48 4.29
CA ALA A 76 15.16 4.29 3.71
C ALA A 76 15.44 3.04 4.54
N VAL A 77 16.68 2.82 4.96
CA VAL A 77 17.06 1.67 5.80
C VAL A 77 16.36 1.73 7.16
N ALA A 78 16.42 2.87 7.85
CA ALA A 78 15.77 3.03 9.15
C ALA A 78 14.26 2.86 9.08
N ALA A 79 13.62 3.45 8.05
CA ALA A 79 12.20 3.31 7.80
C ALA A 79 11.80 1.88 7.42
N CYS A 80 12.63 1.14 6.66
CA CYS A 80 12.41 -0.28 6.40
C CYS A 80 12.40 -1.10 7.69
N ILE A 81 13.39 -0.91 8.54
CA ILE A 81 13.50 -1.64 9.84
C ILE A 81 12.26 -1.31 10.70
N ALA A 82 11.89 -0.04 10.81
CA ALA A 82 10.71 0.39 11.55
C ALA A 82 9.42 -0.23 10.98
N SER A 83 9.29 -0.27 9.67
CA SER A 83 8.14 -0.88 8.98
C SER A 83 8.07 -2.40 9.18
N LEU A 84 9.21 -3.10 9.12
CA LEU A 84 9.28 -4.54 9.44
C LEU A 84 8.79 -4.82 10.87
N ILE A 85 9.27 -4.04 11.85
CA ILE A 85 8.85 -4.18 13.26
C ILE A 85 7.34 -3.88 13.39
N GLY A 86 6.90 -2.74 12.89
CA GLY A 86 5.50 -2.34 12.97
C GLY A 86 4.58 -3.38 12.32
N SER A 87 4.90 -3.81 11.12
CA SER A 87 4.09 -4.77 10.38
C SER A 87 4.06 -6.17 11.02
N SER A 88 5.17 -6.60 11.62
CA SER A 88 5.20 -7.85 12.39
C SER A 88 4.26 -7.78 13.60
N ILE A 89 4.27 -6.66 14.33
CA ILE A 89 3.35 -6.44 15.45
C ILE A 89 1.90 -6.41 14.95
N GLY A 90 1.63 -5.63 13.89
CA GLY A 90 0.29 -5.49 13.34
C GLY A 90 -0.30 -6.80 12.82
N SER A 91 0.48 -7.60 12.09
CA SER A 91 0.02 -8.90 11.58
C SER A 91 -0.18 -9.93 12.69
N SER A 92 0.62 -9.89 13.75
CA SER A 92 0.38 -10.74 14.93
C SER A 92 -0.93 -10.35 15.63
N LEU A 93 -1.18 -9.06 15.80
CA LEU A 93 -2.46 -8.57 16.37
C LEU A 93 -3.64 -8.93 15.47
N SER A 94 -3.50 -8.84 14.14
CA SER A 94 -4.52 -9.25 13.18
C SER A 94 -4.96 -10.71 13.39
N LEU A 95 -4.01 -11.61 13.62
CA LEU A 95 -4.28 -13.04 13.82
C LEU A 95 -4.94 -13.37 15.16
N LEU A 96 -4.87 -12.47 16.16
CA LEU A 96 -5.55 -12.61 17.44
C LEU A 96 -7.02 -12.18 17.39
N VAL A 97 -7.41 -11.41 16.40
CA VAL A 97 -8.77 -10.89 16.23
C VAL A 97 -9.63 -11.95 15.54
N SER A 98 -10.86 -12.14 16.00
CA SER A 98 -11.77 -13.11 15.36
C SER A 98 -12.15 -12.68 13.94
N GLU A 99 -12.46 -13.66 13.09
CA GLU A 99 -12.89 -13.46 11.69
C GLU A 99 -14.06 -12.46 11.58
N GLN A 100 -15.04 -12.57 12.51
CA GLN A 100 -16.21 -11.68 12.53
C GLN A 100 -15.82 -10.23 12.85
N VAL A 101 -14.95 -10.02 13.83
CA VAL A 101 -14.46 -8.68 14.19
C VAL A 101 -13.64 -8.12 13.06
N MET A 102 -12.80 -8.93 12.39
CA MET A 102 -12.02 -8.49 11.24
C MET A 102 -12.92 -8.02 10.10
N LYS A 103 -13.98 -8.79 9.74
CA LYS A 103 -14.97 -8.37 8.74
C LYS A 103 -15.65 -7.06 9.13
N ASN A 104 -16.07 -6.93 10.39
CA ASN A 104 -16.72 -5.72 10.88
C ASN A 104 -15.80 -4.49 10.84
N LEU A 105 -14.50 -4.67 11.06
CA LEU A 105 -13.51 -3.60 10.94
C LEU A 105 -13.26 -3.21 9.48
N MET A 106 -13.34 -4.15 8.55
CA MET A 106 -13.14 -3.88 7.13
C MET A 106 -14.18 -2.92 6.56
N ILE A 107 -15.43 -3.03 7.00
CA ILE A 107 -16.55 -2.23 6.48
C ILE A 107 -16.35 -0.72 6.73
N PRO A 108 -16.10 -0.22 7.97
CA PRO A 108 -15.97 1.21 8.23
C PRO A 108 -14.60 1.80 7.81
N VAL A 109 -13.55 0.99 7.79
CA VAL A 109 -12.20 1.50 7.45
C VAL A 109 -12.12 1.95 5.99
N LEU A 110 -12.76 1.23 5.07
CA LEU A 110 -12.78 1.60 3.65
C LEU A 110 -13.38 2.99 3.39
N PRO A 111 -14.59 3.34 3.92
CA PRO A 111 -15.14 4.70 3.80
C PRO A 111 -14.28 5.77 4.44
N VAL A 112 -13.72 5.50 5.62
CA VAL A 112 -12.88 6.47 6.34
C VAL A 112 -11.61 6.78 5.55
N VAL A 113 -10.94 5.75 5.02
CA VAL A 113 -9.76 5.93 4.18
C VAL A 113 -10.11 6.68 2.88
N ALA A 114 -11.21 6.29 2.22
CA ALA A 114 -11.70 6.97 1.03
C ALA A 114 -12.01 8.45 1.31
N PHE A 115 -12.73 8.76 2.39
CA PHE A 115 -13.05 10.12 2.81
C PHE A 115 -11.79 10.95 3.10
N TYR A 116 -10.83 10.38 3.83
CA TYR A 116 -9.57 11.05 4.15
C TYR A 116 -8.78 11.41 2.90
N VAL A 117 -8.69 10.48 1.94
CA VAL A 117 -7.99 10.72 0.67
C VAL A 117 -8.73 11.74 -0.20
N LEU A 118 -10.07 11.68 -0.27
CA LEU A 118 -10.91 12.67 -1.01
C LEU A 118 -10.77 14.08 -0.45
N ARG A 119 -10.71 14.23 0.88
CA ARG A 119 -10.57 15.53 1.53
C ARG A 119 -9.21 16.17 1.27
N ASN A 120 -8.17 15.37 1.12
CA ASN A 120 -6.82 15.84 0.82
C ASN A 120 -6.63 16.12 -0.67
N LYS A 121 -7.27 17.18 -1.19
CA LYS A 121 -7.19 17.62 -2.59
C LYS A 121 -5.77 17.97 -3.07
N ASN A 122 -4.83 18.14 -2.15
CA ASN A 122 -3.43 18.53 -2.42
C ASN A 122 -2.48 17.34 -2.69
N LEU A 123 -3.02 16.17 -3.00
CA LEU A 123 -2.24 15.02 -3.48
C LEU A 123 -1.66 15.36 -4.86
N GLY A 124 -0.46 15.90 -4.89
CA GLY A 124 0.24 16.29 -6.13
C GLY A 124 0.49 17.78 -6.30
N ASP A 125 -0.20 18.67 -5.60
CA ASP A 125 0.12 20.10 -5.51
C ASP A 125 0.89 20.34 -4.21
N VAL A 126 2.15 20.00 -4.18
CA VAL A 126 3.02 20.46 -3.10
C VAL A 126 3.34 21.92 -3.42
N ALA A 127 2.58 22.83 -2.81
CA ALA A 127 3.15 24.15 -2.57
C ALA A 127 4.54 23.91 -2.00
N VAL A 128 5.57 24.47 -2.65
CA VAL A 128 6.97 24.26 -2.27
C VAL A 128 7.13 24.81 -0.85
N LYS A 129 6.85 23.97 0.13
CA LYS A 129 7.15 24.28 1.52
C LYS A 129 8.65 24.11 1.68
N GLU A 130 9.27 25.03 2.40
CA GLU A 130 10.68 24.89 2.75
C GLU A 130 10.96 23.52 3.35
N PRO A 131 12.03 22.82 2.92
CA PRO A 131 12.39 21.52 3.46
C PRO A 131 12.55 21.59 4.98
N LEU A 132 12.16 20.52 5.67
CA LEU A 132 12.41 20.42 7.11
C LEU A 132 13.91 20.15 7.37
N PRO A 133 14.39 20.49 8.59
CA PRO A 133 15.69 20.01 9.05
C PRO A 133 15.77 18.48 8.91
N GLU A 134 16.94 17.99 8.49
CA GLU A 134 17.16 16.56 8.17
C GLU A 134 16.73 15.62 9.30
N LYS A 135 17.04 15.97 10.55
CA LYS A 135 16.67 15.17 11.72
C LYS A 135 15.16 15.06 11.91
N ALA A 136 14.42 16.14 11.64
CA ALA A 136 12.96 16.15 11.75
C ALA A 136 12.34 15.29 10.64
N ALA A 137 12.77 15.44 9.39
CA ALA A 137 12.31 14.61 8.27
C ALA A 137 12.61 13.12 8.49
N PHE A 138 13.79 12.80 9.03
CA PHE A 138 14.17 11.44 9.40
C PHE A 138 13.22 10.87 10.47
N ALA A 139 13.02 11.58 11.58
CA ALA A 139 12.17 11.13 12.67
C ALA A 139 10.72 10.91 12.22
N ILE A 140 10.16 11.83 11.42
CA ILE A 140 8.80 11.70 10.86
C ILE A 140 8.71 10.47 9.95
N ALA A 141 9.69 10.24 9.07
CA ALA A 141 9.68 9.11 8.15
C ALA A 141 9.75 7.77 8.89
N VAL A 142 10.60 7.65 9.89
CA VAL A 142 10.76 6.43 10.70
C VAL A 142 9.51 6.16 11.54
N LEU A 143 8.96 7.19 12.20
CA LEU A 143 7.74 7.05 12.99
C LEU A 143 6.53 6.69 12.09
N ALA A 144 6.41 7.35 10.95
CA ALA A 144 5.37 7.01 9.96
C ALA A 144 5.51 5.56 9.49
N ALA A 145 6.74 5.10 9.20
CA ALA A 145 6.99 3.73 8.77
C ALA A 145 6.61 2.70 9.86
N LEU A 146 6.87 3.00 11.12
CA LEU A 146 6.50 2.13 12.25
C LEU A 146 4.97 2.05 12.40
N VAL A 147 4.31 3.21 12.52
CA VAL A 147 2.86 3.27 12.80
C VAL A 147 2.05 2.79 11.60
N VAL A 148 2.36 3.29 10.40
CA VAL A 148 1.65 2.88 9.19
C VAL A 148 2.02 1.45 8.80
N GLY A 149 3.25 0.99 9.10
CA GLY A 149 3.65 -0.40 8.98
C GLY A 149 2.83 -1.33 9.89
N ALA A 150 2.57 -0.93 11.14
CA ALA A 150 1.69 -1.68 12.05
C ALA A 150 0.25 -1.75 11.51
N TYR A 151 -0.27 -0.64 11.02
CA TYR A 151 -1.57 -0.62 10.33
C TYR A 151 -1.58 -1.53 9.10
N ASP A 152 -0.52 -1.52 8.29
CA ASP A 152 -0.39 -2.36 7.10
C ASP A 152 -0.33 -3.85 7.42
N GLY A 153 0.39 -4.22 8.48
CA GLY A 153 0.42 -5.59 8.98
C GLY A 153 -0.93 -6.06 9.50
N PHE A 154 -1.64 -5.17 10.21
CA PHE A 154 -2.95 -5.50 10.79
C PHE A 154 -4.03 -5.64 9.73
N TYR A 155 -4.12 -4.70 8.77
CA TYR A 155 -5.18 -4.65 7.78
C TYR A 155 -4.72 -4.21 6.38
N GLY A 156 -4.12 -3.03 6.21
CA GLY A 156 -3.36 -2.58 5.06
C GLY A 156 -3.99 -1.67 4.02
N PRO A 157 -5.31 -1.54 3.81
CA PRO A 157 -5.84 -0.71 2.74
C PRO A 157 -5.42 0.76 2.85
N GLY A 158 -4.85 1.31 1.77
CA GLY A 158 -4.47 2.72 1.74
C GLY A 158 -3.11 3.04 2.38
N THR A 159 -2.37 2.06 2.88
CA THR A 159 -1.03 2.20 3.47
C THR A 159 -0.10 3.09 2.66
N GLY A 160 0.03 2.81 1.37
CA GLY A 160 0.89 3.60 0.49
C GLY A 160 0.42 5.04 0.34
N THR A 161 -0.89 5.28 0.32
CA THR A 161 -1.45 6.63 0.28
C THR A 161 -1.17 7.39 1.58
N PHE A 162 -1.36 6.76 2.73
CA PHE A 162 -1.03 7.38 4.03
C PHE A 162 0.45 7.71 4.13
N LEU A 163 1.34 6.79 3.78
CA LEU A 163 2.76 7.05 3.75
C LEU A 163 3.11 8.21 2.83
N LEU A 164 2.59 8.23 1.61
CA LEU A 164 2.85 9.29 0.66
C LEU A 164 2.41 10.65 1.20
N LEU A 165 1.21 10.74 1.81
CA LEU A 165 0.69 11.96 2.42
C LEU A 165 1.53 12.45 3.60
N ILE A 166 1.95 11.54 4.48
CA ILE A 166 2.78 11.90 5.63
C ILE A 166 4.17 12.37 5.16
N LEU A 167 4.77 11.64 4.21
CA LEU A 167 6.11 11.96 3.72
C LEU A 167 6.13 13.28 2.93
N THR A 168 5.09 13.57 2.13
CA THR A 168 5.00 14.83 1.40
C THR A 168 4.51 15.98 2.25
N GLY A 169 3.49 15.77 3.08
CA GLY A 169 2.84 16.80 3.89
C GLY A 169 3.59 17.13 5.18
N ALA A 170 3.87 16.12 6.02
CA ALA A 170 4.50 16.30 7.33
C ALA A 170 6.03 16.32 7.22
N ALA A 171 6.65 15.38 6.49
CA ALA A 171 8.10 15.36 6.31
C ALA A 171 8.59 16.32 5.21
N ARG A 172 7.68 16.96 4.46
CA ARG A 172 7.95 17.92 3.38
C ARG A 172 8.95 17.41 2.35
N MET A 173 8.91 16.10 2.07
CA MET A 173 9.75 15.47 1.06
C MET A 173 9.22 15.76 -0.35
N ASP A 174 10.14 15.86 -1.30
CA ASP A 174 9.80 15.84 -2.73
C ASP A 174 8.97 14.58 -3.05
N VAL A 175 7.93 14.74 -3.86
CA VAL A 175 6.95 13.66 -4.12
C VAL A 175 7.60 12.44 -4.81
N ARG A 176 8.63 12.62 -5.64
CA ARG A 176 9.35 11.48 -6.25
C ARG A 176 10.10 10.68 -5.21
N LYS A 177 10.81 11.38 -4.30
CA LYS A 177 11.52 10.76 -3.17
C LYS A 177 10.52 10.10 -2.21
N ALA A 178 9.44 10.78 -1.88
CA ALA A 178 8.37 10.27 -1.03
C ALA A 178 7.70 9.04 -1.64
N SER A 179 7.39 9.03 -2.95
CA SER A 179 6.82 7.87 -3.65
C SER A 179 7.76 6.67 -3.61
N ALA A 180 9.05 6.88 -3.87
CA ALA A 180 10.03 5.81 -3.83
C ALA A 180 10.21 5.26 -2.40
N LEU A 181 10.30 6.13 -1.40
CA LEU A 181 10.41 5.73 0.00
C LEU A 181 9.15 4.98 0.46
N THR A 182 7.97 5.45 0.07
CA THR A 182 6.70 4.76 0.31
C THR A 182 6.72 3.32 -0.22
N LYS A 183 7.24 3.09 -1.43
CA LYS A 183 7.30 1.73 -2.01
C LYS A 183 8.27 0.83 -1.26
N VAL A 184 9.41 1.35 -0.84
CA VAL A 184 10.39 0.60 -0.04
C VAL A 184 9.79 0.22 1.33
N ILE A 185 9.15 1.17 2.02
CA ILE A 185 8.48 0.93 3.31
C ILE A 185 7.34 -0.08 3.15
N ASN A 186 6.51 0.08 2.11
CA ASN A 186 5.38 -0.80 1.84
C ASN A 186 5.82 -2.22 1.44
N LEU A 187 6.92 -2.36 0.71
CA LEU A 187 7.50 -3.68 0.43
C LEU A 187 7.96 -4.35 1.74
N ALA A 188 8.66 -3.62 2.60
CA ALA A 188 9.12 -4.14 3.88
C ALA A 188 7.93 -4.60 4.75
N SER A 189 6.88 -3.80 4.87
CA SER A 189 5.68 -4.17 5.63
C SER A 189 4.95 -5.38 5.03
N ASN A 190 4.80 -5.44 3.71
CA ASN A 190 4.16 -6.58 3.04
C ASN A 190 4.97 -7.87 3.25
N VAL A 191 6.30 -7.81 3.18
CA VAL A 191 7.16 -8.98 3.42
C VAL A 191 7.05 -9.46 4.88
N ALA A 192 7.11 -8.54 5.86
CA ALA A 192 7.00 -8.90 7.26
C ALA A 192 5.64 -9.54 7.59
N ALA A 193 4.54 -8.92 7.14
CA ALA A 193 3.21 -9.48 7.32
C ALA A 193 3.05 -10.82 6.61
N LEU A 194 3.55 -10.94 5.37
CA LEU A 194 3.51 -12.18 4.61
C LEU A 194 4.18 -13.33 5.37
N VAL A 195 5.38 -13.11 5.91
CA VAL A 195 6.09 -14.14 6.71
C VAL A 195 5.21 -14.60 7.88
N ASN A 196 4.59 -13.67 8.59
CA ASN A 196 3.73 -14.00 9.72
C ASN A 196 2.49 -14.80 9.29
N PHE A 197 1.80 -14.39 8.21
CA PHE A 197 0.64 -15.12 7.66
C PHE A 197 1.02 -16.48 7.07
N LEU A 198 2.22 -16.63 6.49
CA LEU A 198 2.73 -17.92 6.00
C LEU A 198 2.96 -18.90 7.13
N VAL A 199 3.63 -18.46 8.21
CA VAL A 199 3.91 -19.29 9.39
C VAL A 199 2.60 -19.76 10.05
N ASN A 200 1.55 -18.92 10.02
CA ASN A 200 0.24 -19.25 10.60
C ASN A 200 -0.72 -19.94 9.60
N GLY A 201 -0.26 -20.29 8.40
CA GLY A 201 -1.04 -21.07 7.44
C GLY A 201 -2.26 -20.35 6.86
N THR A 202 -2.30 -19.00 6.88
CA THR A 202 -3.42 -18.17 6.41
C THR A 202 -3.21 -17.58 5.02
N VAL A 203 -2.49 -18.31 4.15
CA VAL A 203 -2.23 -17.90 2.75
C VAL A 203 -2.73 -18.96 1.79
N LEU A 204 -3.58 -18.58 0.85
CA LEU A 204 -4.00 -19.43 -0.27
C LEU A 204 -2.96 -19.33 -1.40
N TYR A 205 -1.96 -20.21 -1.39
CA TYR A 205 -0.80 -20.14 -2.29
C TYR A 205 -1.19 -20.07 -3.77
N GLY A 206 -2.08 -20.96 -4.24
CA GLY A 206 -2.48 -21.01 -5.65
C GLY A 206 -3.12 -19.69 -6.11
N LEU A 207 -4.08 -19.18 -5.34
CA LEU A 207 -4.75 -17.91 -5.63
C LEU A 207 -3.79 -16.72 -5.48
N GLY A 208 -2.95 -16.73 -4.44
CA GLY A 208 -1.98 -15.66 -4.18
C GLY A 208 -0.90 -15.54 -5.24
N LEU A 209 -0.37 -16.65 -5.74
CA LEU A 209 0.61 -16.65 -6.82
C LEU A 209 -0.01 -16.19 -8.15
N ALA A 210 -1.20 -16.70 -8.50
CA ALA A 210 -1.91 -16.24 -9.68
C ALA A 210 -2.20 -14.74 -9.62
N ALA A 211 -2.81 -14.27 -8.53
CA ALA A 211 -3.05 -12.84 -8.29
C ALA A 211 -1.74 -12.03 -8.29
N GLY A 212 -0.64 -12.60 -7.77
CA GLY A 212 0.69 -12.00 -7.76
C GLY A 212 1.22 -11.71 -9.17
N VAL A 213 1.03 -12.61 -10.12
CA VAL A 213 1.40 -12.37 -11.53
C VAL A 213 0.64 -11.17 -12.10
N PHE A 214 -0.68 -11.09 -11.84
CA PHE A 214 -1.49 -9.94 -12.25
C PHE A 214 -1.07 -8.65 -11.53
N CYS A 215 -0.74 -8.74 -10.23
CA CYS A 215 -0.22 -7.61 -9.45
C CYS A 215 1.12 -7.11 -10.02
N ILE A 216 2.04 -8.00 -10.38
CA ILE A 216 3.30 -7.67 -11.08
C ILE A 216 3.01 -6.89 -12.36
N ALA A 217 2.10 -7.37 -13.21
CA ALA A 217 1.75 -6.69 -14.44
C ALA A 217 1.18 -5.29 -14.19
N GLY A 218 0.27 -5.15 -13.20
CA GLY A 218 -0.26 -3.85 -12.78
C GLY A 218 0.83 -2.90 -12.29
N HIS A 219 1.70 -3.36 -11.39
CA HIS A 219 2.84 -2.58 -10.88
C HIS A 219 3.84 -2.19 -11.97
N TYR A 220 4.08 -3.10 -12.91
CA TYR A 220 4.98 -2.84 -14.03
C TYR A 220 4.47 -1.69 -14.92
N ILE A 221 3.20 -1.72 -15.29
CA ILE A 221 2.58 -0.67 -16.11
C ILE A 221 2.45 0.63 -15.31
N GLY A 222 1.87 0.58 -14.11
CA GLY A 222 1.63 1.75 -13.28
C GLY A 222 2.90 2.51 -12.91
N SER A 223 3.96 1.81 -12.45
CA SER A 223 5.23 2.45 -12.12
C SER A 223 5.94 3.01 -13.36
N GLY A 224 5.75 2.38 -14.53
CA GLY A 224 6.24 2.90 -15.80
C GLY A 224 5.64 4.28 -16.13
N LEU A 225 4.32 4.39 -15.99
CA LEU A 225 3.63 5.65 -16.24
C LEU A 225 4.07 6.77 -15.30
N VAL A 226 4.32 6.46 -14.01
CA VAL A 226 4.83 7.45 -13.05
C VAL A 226 6.23 7.94 -13.43
N VAL A 227 7.10 7.04 -13.87
CA VAL A 227 8.46 7.41 -14.29
C VAL A 227 8.44 8.31 -15.53
N HIS A 228 7.55 8.01 -16.52
CA HIS A 228 7.48 8.77 -17.77
C HIS A 228 6.68 10.07 -17.65
N ASN A 229 5.54 10.07 -16.96
CA ASN A 229 4.60 11.19 -16.92
C ASN A 229 4.66 11.99 -15.61
N GLY A 230 5.50 11.55 -14.65
CA GLY A 230 5.62 12.20 -13.35
C GLY A 230 4.31 12.15 -12.54
N GLN A 231 4.13 13.16 -11.69
CA GLN A 231 3.03 13.21 -10.73
C GLN A 231 1.66 13.53 -11.33
N ARG A 232 1.61 14.03 -12.55
CA ARG A 232 0.34 14.42 -13.20
C ARG A 232 -0.67 13.27 -13.29
N ILE A 233 -0.18 12.02 -13.32
CA ILE A 233 -1.03 10.84 -13.41
C ILE A 233 -1.50 10.33 -12.03
N VAL A 234 -0.82 10.69 -10.95
CA VAL A 234 -1.12 10.19 -9.59
C VAL A 234 -2.49 10.68 -9.12
N ARG A 235 -2.77 11.96 -9.28
CA ARG A 235 -4.02 12.59 -8.82
C ARG A 235 -5.27 12.03 -9.52
N PRO A 236 -5.37 11.97 -10.87
CA PRO A 236 -6.57 11.43 -11.52
C PRO A 236 -6.79 9.95 -11.19
N VAL A 237 -5.74 9.14 -11.05
CA VAL A 237 -5.88 7.72 -10.70
C VAL A 237 -6.41 7.56 -9.29
N ILE A 238 -5.91 8.33 -8.31
CA ILE A 238 -6.46 8.34 -6.96
C ILE A 238 -7.96 8.72 -6.99
N LEU A 239 -8.32 9.77 -7.69
CA LEU A 239 -9.72 10.23 -7.77
C LEU A 239 -10.64 9.17 -8.38
N VAL A 240 -10.21 8.49 -9.45
CA VAL A 240 -10.99 7.40 -10.07
C VAL A 240 -11.20 6.24 -9.10
N VAL A 241 -10.14 5.81 -8.40
CA VAL A 241 -10.22 4.73 -7.41
C VAL A 241 -11.17 5.09 -6.27
N LEU A 242 -11.07 6.32 -5.79
CA LEU A 242 -11.93 6.82 -4.72
C LEU A 242 -13.39 6.92 -5.17
N ALA A 243 -13.64 7.37 -6.42
CA ALA A 243 -14.98 7.39 -6.97
C ALA A 243 -15.58 5.98 -7.06
N ILE A 244 -14.82 4.99 -7.52
CA ILE A 244 -15.25 3.58 -7.56
C ILE A 244 -15.57 3.06 -6.15
N LEU A 245 -14.70 3.35 -5.16
CA LEU A 245 -14.92 2.96 -3.78
C LEU A 245 -16.15 3.64 -3.17
N PHE A 246 -16.34 4.94 -3.45
CA PHE A 246 -17.50 5.70 -2.97
C PHE A 246 -18.81 5.17 -3.53
N VAL A 247 -18.86 4.88 -4.83
CA VAL A 247 -20.03 4.26 -5.47
C VAL A 247 -20.33 2.90 -4.83
N LYS A 248 -19.30 2.08 -4.58
CA LYS A 248 -19.47 0.77 -3.95
C LYS A 248 -20.01 0.86 -2.52
N ILE A 249 -19.57 1.85 -1.75
CA ILE A 249 -20.05 2.09 -0.38
C ILE A 249 -21.53 2.49 -0.37
N ILE A 250 -21.93 3.39 -1.30
CA ILE A 250 -23.33 3.83 -1.39
C ILE A 250 -24.23 2.70 -1.89
N ALA A 251 -23.75 1.87 -2.81
CA ALA A 251 -24.49 0.74 -3.34
C ALA A 251 -24.70 -0.41 -2.32
N GLY A 252 -24.11 -0.34 -1.13
CA GLY A 252 -24.28 -1.33 -0.06
C GLY A 252 -23.66 -2.71 -0.38
N ALA A 253 -22.71 -2.76 -1.29
CA ALA A 253 -22.07 -3.97 -1.77
C ALA A 253 -20.66 -4.15 -1.17
#